data_70a63ff40aaef3520a37c53a0dea21a8
#
_entry.id   70a63ff40aaef3520a37c53a0dea21a8
#
_cell.length_a   1.000
_cell.length_b   1.000
_cell.length_c   1.000
_cell.angle_alpha   90.00
_cell.angle_beta   90.00
_cell.angle_gamma   90.00
#
_symmetry.space_group_name_H-M   'P 1'
#
loop_
_entity.id
_entity.type
_entity.pdbx_description
1 polymer ?
#
loop_
_entity_poly.entity_id
_entity_poly.type
_entity_poly.pdbx_seq_one_letter_code
_entity_poly.pdbx_strand_id
1 'polypeptide(L)'
;NAGSSSLKYQLLDTDTREVFAKGNCERIGSDMGIFGHSENGGAKQTEEVPFPDHRPAIARVPEEPETTDSTLDGIGNRIVQGGWHFDDPAVVDDEVMAKILEVAPLAPLHNYGEAAAIEYCREKYPELPNVAVFDTSFHMTMPEVAYTYALPKDVCDK
;
A
#
# COMPACT_ATOMS: atom_id res chain seq x y z
N ASN A 1 3.10 -1.01 0.87
CA ASN A 1 2.53 -1.92 -0.11
C ASN A 1 2.18 -3.24 0.55
N ALA A 2 0.89 -3.51 0.76
CA ALA A 2 0.37 -4.73 1.37
C ALA A 2 -0.17 -5.68 0.28
N GLY A 3 0.53 -6.79 0.06
CA GLY A 3 0.05 -7.87 -0.80
C GLY A 3 -0.77 -8.90 -0.01
N SER A 4 -1.29 -9.93 -0.67
CA SER A 4 -2.13 -10.96 -0.03
C SER A 4 -1.44 -11.69 1.14
N SER A 5 -0.14 -11.91 1.07
CA SER A 5 0.67 -12.62 2.09
C SER A 5 2.00 -11.93 2.37
N SER A 6 2.12 -10.64 2.02
CA SER A 6 3.36 -9.90 2.20
C SER A 6 3.10 -8.41 2.44
N LEU A 7 4.03 -7.76 3.13
CA LEU A 7 4.10 -6.31 3.28
C LEU A 7 5.49 -5.86 2.86
N LYS A 8 5.58 -4.77 2.10
CA LYS A 8 6.85 -4.11 1.76
C LYS A 8 6.76 -2.64 2.13
N TYR A 9 7.83 -2.11 2.71
CA TYR A 9 7.91 -0.72 3.09
C TYR A 9 9.28 -0.11 2.81
N GLN A 10 9.29 1.21 2.71
CA GLN A 10 10.49 2.03 2.70
C GLN A 10 10.23 3.30 3.51
N LEU A 11 11.23 3.73 4.24
CA LEU A 11 11.33 5.06 4.84
C LEU A 11 12.33 5.85 4.01
N LEU A 12 11.88 6.94 3.42
CA LEU A 12 12.68 7.71 2.48
C LEU A 12 12.41 9.21 2.60
N ASP A 13 13.41 10.00 2.24
CA ASP A 13 13.25 11.42 1.98
C ASP A 13 12.76 11.59 0.54
N THR A 14 11.64 12.30 0.35
CA THR A 14 11.01 12.46 -0.97
C THR A 14 11.76 13.44 -1.87
N ASP A 15 12.50 14.39 -1.31
CA ASP A 15 13.24 15.41 -2.05
C ASP A 15 14.56 14.85 -2.58
N THR A 16 15.32 14.18 -1.72
CA THR A 16 16.62 13.59 -2.07
C THR A 16 16.51 12.19 -2.65
N ARG A 17 15.40 11.48 -2.39
CA ARG A 17 15.16 10.06 -2.67
C ARG A 17 16.10 9.12 -1.91
N GLU A 18 16.72 9.60 -0.84
CA GLU A 18 17.50 8.78 0.05
C GLU A 18 16.60 7.81 0.81
N VAL A 19 16.98 6.53 0.84
CA VAL A 19 16.26 5.48 1.55
C VAL A 19 16.98 5.21 2.86
N PHE A 20 16.37 5.60 3.97
CA PHE A 20 16.89 5.37 5.31
C PHE A 20 16.67 3.95 5.79
N ALA A 21 15.47 3.41 5.55
CA ALA A 21 15.14 2.04 5.91
C ALA A 21 14.24 1.40 4.86
N LYS A 22 14.36 0.10 4.71
CA LYS A 22 13.45 -0.72 3.89
C LYS A 22 13.30 -2.11 4.46
N GLY A 23 12.15 -2.70 4.23
CA GLY A 23 11.92 -4.05 4.70
C GLY A 23 10.75 -4.73 4.02
N ASN A 24 10.59 -5.99 4.38
CA ASN A 24 9.47 -6.80 3.94
C ASN A 24 9.09 -7.81 5.02
N CYS A 25 7.80 -8.07 5.10
CA CYS A 25 7.24 -9.20 5.82
C CYS A 25 6.70 -10.19 4.80
N GLU A 26 7.02 -11.45 4.93
CA GLU A 26 6.59 -12.52 4.03
C GLU A 26 5.86 -13.61 4.79
N ARG A 27 5.03 -14.39 4.09
CA ARG A 27 4.22 -15.48 4.63
C ARG A 27 3.23 -15.02 5.71
N ILE A 28 2.67 -13.82 5.55
CA ILE A 28 1.58 -13.33 6.40
C ILE A 28 0.40 -14.29 6.26
N GLY A 29 -0.21 -14.66 7.38
CA GLY A 29 -1.28 -15.68 7.45
C GLY A 29 -0.78 -17.12 7.63
N SER A 30 0.55 -17.34 7.72
CA SER A 30 1.15 -18.64 8.03
C SER A 30 1.61 -18.68 9.49
N ASP A 31 1.88 -19.92 10.00
CA ASP A 31 2.33 -20.11 11.39
C ASP A 31 3.63 -19.33 11.70
N MET A 32 4.52 -19.26 10.71
CA MET A 32 5.77 -18.49 10.81
C MET A 32 6.00 -17.71 9.52
N GLY A 33 6.18 -16.40 9.67
CA GLY A 33 6.58 -15.48 8.61
C GLY A 33 8.06 -15.14 8.67
N ILE A 34 8.50 -14.32 7.74
CA ILE A 34 9.87 -13.81 7.66
C ILE A 34 9.81 -12.29 7.67
N PHE A 35 10.43 -11.67 8.67
CA PHE A 35 10.69 -10.24 8.68
C PHE A 35 12.09 -9.98 8.14
N GLY A 36 12.20 -9.14 7.14
CA GLY A 36 13.48 -8.69 6.61
C GLY A 36 13.57 -7.18 6.67
N HIS A 37 14.68 -6.66 7.20
CA HIS A 37 14.89 -5.23 7.38
C HIS A 37 16.33 -4.85 7.06
N SER A 38 16.52 -3.65 6.52
CA SER A 38 17.84 -3.04 6.33
C SER A 38 17.74 -1.52 6.47
N GLU A 39 18.78 -0.91 7.03
CA GLU A 39 18.91 0.53 7.25
C GLU A 39 20.15 1.06 6.55
N ASN A 40 20.06 2.32 6.08
CA ASN A 40 21.17 3.09 5.50
C ASN A 40 21.99 2.31 4.45
N GLY A 41 21.32 1.48 3.64
CA GLY A 41 21.99 0.66 2.64
C GLY A 41 22.79 -0.52 3.20
N GLY A 42 22.68 -0.79 4.50
CA GLY A 42 23.34 -1.91 5.18
C GLY A 42 22.81 -3.28 4.75
N ALA A 43 23.43 -4.34 5.29
CA ALA A 43 23.05 -5.71 5.02
C ALA A 43 21.62 -5.98 5.56
N LYS A 44 20.81 -6.69 4.76
CA LYS A 44 19.48 -7.12 5.20
C LYS A 44 19.58 -8.12 6.34
N GLN A 45 18.96 -7.82 7.46
CA GLN A 45 18.76 -8.73 8.57
C GLN A 45 17.42 -9.46 8.39
N THR A 46 17.33 -10.71 8.80
CA THR A 46 16.12 -11.51 8.71
C THR A 46 15.81 -12.21 10.03
N GLU A 47 14.54 -12.25 10.38
CA GLU A 47 14.02 -12.89 11.59
C GLU A 47 12.78 -13.71 11.23
N GLU A 48 12.63 -14.90 11.80
CA GLU A 48 11.38 -15.67 11.74
C GLU A 48 10.42 -15.17 12.82
N VAL A 49 9.24 -14.70 12.42
CA VAL A 49 8.26 -14.08 13.31
C VAL A 49 6.85 -14.52 12.91
N PRO A 50 5.95 -14.84 13.85
CA PRO A 50 4.57 -15.14 13.51
C PRO A 50 3.84 -13.88 13.01
N PHE A 51 3.24 -13.99 11.82
CA PHE A 51 2.38 -12.96 11.25
C PHE A 51 1.01 -13.56 10.95
N PRO A 52 0.10 -13.66 11.94
CA PRO A 52 -1.25 -14.20 11.72
C PRO A 52 -2.07 -13.37 10.74
N ASP A 53 -1.80 -12.07 10.68
CA ASP A 53 -2.40 -11.11 9.74
C ASP A 53 -1.43 -9.94 9.45
N HIS A 54 -1.91 -8.90 8.76
CA HIS A 54 -1.10 -7.75 8.37
C HIS A 54 -0.78 -6.79 9.55
N ARG A 55 -1.60 -6.74 10.61
CA ARG A 55 -1.39 -5.80 11.73
C ARG A 55 -0.04 -5.97 12.41
N PRO A 56 0.40 -7.18 12.85
CA PRO A 56 1.74 -7.36 13.41
C PRO A 56 2.88 -7.04 12.42
N ALA A 57 2.64 -7.29 11.13
CA ALA A 57 3.63 -6.95 10.10
C ALA A 57 3.81 -5.44 9.95
N ILE A 58 2.72 -4.66 9.95
CA ILE A 58 2.77 -3.21 9.87
C ILE A 58 3.39 -2.61 11.15
N ALA A 59 3.12 -3.22 12.31
CA ALA A 59 3.72 -2.78 13.58
C ALA A 59 5.26 -2.90 13.62
N ARG A 60 5.85 -3.69 12.70
CA ARG A 60 7.32 -3.79 12.54
C ARG A 60 7.92 -2.71 11.67
N VAL A 61 7.11 -1.90 11.01
CA VAL A 61 7.60 -0.76 10.21
C VAL A 61 8.17 0.27 11.18
N PRO A 62 9.44 0.71 11.01
CA PRO A 62 10.06 1.73 11.86
C PRO A 62 9.25 3.03 11.82
N GLU A 63 9.13 3.69 12.96
CA GLU A 63 8.45 4.98 13.09
C GLU A 63 9.36 6.14 12.73
N GLU A 64 10.65 5.96 12.97
CA GLU A 64 11.68 6.98 12.74
C GLU A 64 12.96 6.28 12.26
N PRO A 65 13.79 6.95 11.43
CA PRO A 65 15.11 6.45 11.13
C PRO A 65 15.98 6.55 12.38
N GLU A 66 16.74 5.50 12.71
CA GLU A 66 17.63 5.49 13.89
C GLU A 66 18.69 6.61 13.88
N THR A 67 18.90 7.25 12.73
CA THR A 67 20.03 8.16 12.50
C THR A 67 19.66 9.61 12.24
N THR A 68 18.38 9.98 12.24
CA THR A 68 17.95 11.37 11.99
C THR A 68 16.91 11.82 13.01
N ASP A 69 16.95 13.09 13.42
CA ASP A 69 15.90 13.76 14.21
C ASP A 69 14.65 14.08 13.35
N SER A 70 14.51 13.44 12.19
CA SER A 70 13.42 13.71 11.25
C SER A 70 12.18 12.92 11.63
N THR A 71 11.07 13.62 11.78
CA THR A 71 9.74 13.02 11.96
C THR A 71 9.14 12.64 10.60
N LEU A 72 8.21 11.67 10.60
CA LEU A 72 7.44 11.34 9.41
C LEU A 72 6.50 12.49 9.04
N ASP A 73 6.50 12.88 7.75
CA ASP A 73 5.59 13.90 7.20
C ASP A 73 4.31 13.29 6.60
N GLY A 74 4.32 12.00 6.28
CA GLY A 74 3.16 11.32 5.70
C GLY A 74 3.44 9.86 5.34
N ILE A 75 2.38 9.15 4.94
CA ILE A 75 2.42 7.74 4.61
C ILE A 75 1.84 7.53 3.22
N GLY A 76 2.63 6.99 2.30
CA GLY A 76 2.18 6.60 0.97
C GLY A 76 1.76 5.13 0.93
N ASN A 77 0.56 4.87 0.41
CA ASN A 77 -0.02 3.53 0.29
C ASN A 77 -0.31 3.22 -1.18
N ARG A 78 0.21 2.09 -1.68
CA ARG A 78 -0.17 1.59 -3.00
C ARG A 78 -1.47 0.82 -2.89
N ILE A 79 -2.38 1.08 -3.83
CA ILE A 79 -3.66 0.38 -4.00
C ILE A 79 -3.72 -0.20 -5.41
N VAL A 80 -3.96 -1.50 -5.53
CA VAL A 80 -3.99 -2.19 -6.82
C VAL A 80 -5.17 -1.72 -7.66
N GLN A 81 -6.37 -1.61 -7.07
CA GLN A 81 -7.57 -1.27 -7.83
C GLN A 81 -8.25 -0.01 -7.29
N GLY A 82 -8.28 1.04 -8.11
CA GLY A 82 -9.00 2.29 -7.85
C GLY A 82 -10.39 2.37 -8.48
N GLY A 83 -10.73 1.40 -9.34
CA GLY A 83 -12.00 1.37 -10.08
C GLY A 83 -12.14 2.62 -10.96
N TRP A 84 -13.34 3.15 -10.96
CA TRP A 84 -13.73 4.37 -11.68
C TRP A 84 -13.70 5.63 -10.80
N HIS A 85 -13.23 5.51 -9.54
CA HIS A 85 -13.25 6.61 -8.58
C HIS A 85 -11.96 7.43 -8.59
N PHE A 86 -10.84 6.84 -9.02
CA PHE A 86 -9.52 7.44 -8.83
C PHE A 86 -8.70 7.42 -10.11
N ASP A 87 -8.47 8.60 -10.65
CA ASP A 87 -7.54 8.89 -11.76
C ASP A 87 -6.23 9.50 -11.29
N ASP A 88 -6.20 10.04 -10.04
CA ASP A 88 -5.04 10.61 -9.39
C ASP A 88 -4.86 10.07 -7.96
N PRO A 89 -3.67 10.23 -7.34
CA PRO A 89 -3.49 9.95 -5.91
C PRO A 89 -4.46 10.75 -5.04
N ALA A 90 -4.91 10.15 -3.93
CA ALA A 90 -5.85 10.77 -3.02
C ALA A 90 -5.36 10.75 -1.57
N VAL A 91 -5.57 11.86 -0.84
CA VAL A 91 -5.42 11.87 0.61
C VAL A 91 -6.59 11.09 1.22
N VAL A 92 -6.26 10.13 2.07
CA VAL A 92 -7.24 9.18 2.57
C VAL A 92 -8.05 9.76 3.72
N ASP A 93 -9.32 9.97 3.48
CA ASP A 93 -10.38 10.22 4.46
C ASP A 93 -11.38 9.04 4.50
N ASP A 94 -12.50 9.21 5.17
CA ASP A 94 -13.52 8.17 5.28
C ASP A 94 -14.26 7.93 3.95
N GLU A 95 -14.40 8.97 3.10
CA GLU A 95 -15.00 8.85 1.78
C GLU A 95 -14.08 8.06 0.84
N VAL A 96 -12.79 8.37 0.84
CA VAL A 96 -11.78 7.64 0.06
C VAL A 96 -11.72 6.18 0.49
N MET A 97 -11.73 5.91 1.81
CA MET A 97 -11.79 4.53 2.34
C MET A 97 -13.03 3.77 1.86
N ALA A 98 -14.20 4.40 1.91
CA ALA A 98 -15.43 3.79 1.43
C ALA A 98 -15.35 3.41 -0.06
N LYS A 99 -14.80 4.29 -0.91
CA LYS A 99 -14.58 4.04 -2.34
C LYS A 99 -13.58 2.91 -2.60
N ILE A 100 -12.48 2.85 -1.84
CA ILE A 100 -11.50 1.75 -1.94
C ILE A 100 -12.17 0.40 -1.61
N LEU A 101 -13.02 0.36 -0.58
CA LEU A 101 -13.75 -0.85 -0.19
C LEU A 101 -14.86 -1.21 -1.19
N GLU A 102 -15.52 -0.22 -1.80
CA GLU A 102 -16.54 -0.45 -2.85
C GLU A 102 -15.95 -1.21 -4.04
N VAL A 103 -14.74 -0.86 -4.48
CA VAL A 103 -14.07 -1.49 -5.62
C VAL A 103 -13.21 -2.70 -5.22
N ALA A 104 -13.10 -3.02 -3.94
CA ALA A 104 -12.33 -4.18 -3.46
C ALA A 104 -12.75 -5.53 -4.08
N PRO A 105 -14.02 -5.79 -4.43
CA PRO A 105 -14.39 -7.00 -5.15
C PRO A 105 -13.73 -7.18 -6.52
N LEU A 106 -13.21 -6.10 -7.14
CA LEU A 106 -12.46 -6.18 -8.40
C LEU A 106 -11.04 -6.73 -8.20
N ALA A 107 -10.47 -6.57 -7.01
CA ALA A 107 -9.15 -7.10 -6.64
C ALA A 107 -9.15 -7.62 -5.19
N PRO A 108 -9.94 -8.67 -4.87
CA PRO A 108 -10.21 -9.07 -3.49
C PRO A 108 -8.98 -9.59 -2.74
N LEU A 109 -7.97 -10.11 -3.46
CA LEU A 109 -6.71 -10.58 -2.87
C LEU A 109 -5.75 -9.44 -2.48
N HIS A 110 -6.06 -8.21 -2.88
CA HIS A 110 -5.20 -7.04 -2.68
C HIS A 110 -5.91 -5.96 -1.86
N ASN A 111 -6.97 -5.35 -2.40
CA ASN A 111 -7.59 -4.17 -1.82
C ASN A 111 -8.03 -4.31 -0.36
N TYR A 112 -8.52 -5.46 0.08
CA TYR A 112 -8.90 -5.64 1.49
C TYR A 112 -7.69 -5.58 2.44
N GLY A 113 -6.56 -6.21 2.06
CA GLY A 113 -5.33 -6.14 2.84
C GLY A 113 -4.70 -4.74 2.83
N GLU A 114 -4.79 -4.06 1.69
CA GLU A 114 -4.31 -2.69 1.50
C GLU A 114 -5.15 -1.70 2.32
N ALA A 115 -6.49 -1.83 2.30
CA ALA A 115 -7.39 -1.03 3.12
C ALA A 115 -7.13 -1.24 4.62
N ALA A 116 -6.97 -2.49 5.06
CA ALA A 116 -6.65 -2.79 6.47
C ALA A 116 -5.29 -2.18 6.90
N ALA A 117 -4.32 -2.12 5.98
CA ALA A 117 -3.04 -1.45 6.24
C ALA A 117 -3.21 0.06 6.42
N ILE A 118 -4.02 0.71 5.58
CA ILE A 118 -4.33 2.13 5.70
C ILE A 118 -5.06 2.41 7.02
N GLU A 119 -6.08 1.61 7.36
CA GLU A 119 -6.82 1.77 8.63
C GLU A 119 -5.88 1.71 9.83
N TYR A 120 -4.98 0.71 9.86
CA TYR A 120 -3.99 0.60 10.92
C TYR A 120 -3.07 1.83 11.00
N CYS A 121 -2.58 2.34 9.85
CA CYS A 121 -1.75 3.53 9.81
C CYS A 121 -2.51 4.76 10.31
N ARG A 122 -3.78 4.94 9.94
CA ARG A 122 -4.62 6.04 10.43
C ARG A 122 -4.90 5.95 11.93
N GLU A 123 -5.10 4.73 12.47
CA GLU A 123 -5.26 4.51 13.91
C GLU A 123 -3.98 4.84 14.68
N LYS A 124 -2.83 4.42 14.16
CA LYS A 124 -1.53 4.55 14.83
C LYS A 124 -0.96 5.96 14.71
N TYR A 125 -1.17 6.62 13.57
CA TYR A 125 -0.62 7.93 13.24
C TYR A 125 -1.73 8.89 12.79
N PRO A 126 -2.65 9.30 13.69
CA PRO A 126 -3.83 10.08 13.32
C PRO A 126 -3.50 11.47 12.78
N GLU A 127 -2.32 12.02 13.11
CA GLU A 127 -1.88 13.34 12.66
C GLU A 127 -1.15 13.29 11.30
N LEU A 128 -0.77 12.09 10.82
CA LEU A 128 -0.05 11.96 9.56
C LEU A 128 -1.02 11.76 8.39
N PRO A 129 -0.87 12.52 7.30
CA PRO A 129 -1.63 12.29 6.09
C PRO A 129 -1.26 10.91 5.50
N ASN A 130 -2.28 10.12 5.20
CA ASN A 130 -2.15 8.92 4.40
C ASN A 130 -2.53 9.23 2.96
N VAL A 131 -1.71 8.88 2.00
CA VAL A 131 -1.95 9.10 0.57
C VAL A 131 -2.08 7.74 -0.11
N ALA A 132 -3.20 7.50 -0.79
CA ALA A 132 -3.41 6.33 -1.62
C ALA A 132 -2.98 6.63 -3.06
N VAL A 133 -2.19 5.72 -3.64
CA VAL A 133 -1.73 5.77 -5.03
C VAL A 133 -2.22 4.51 -5.73
N PHE A 134 -2.96 4.67 -6.82
CA PHE A 134 -3.68 3.58 -7.47
C PHE A 134 -2.96 3.11 -8.73
N ASP A 135 -2.70 1.80 -8.87
CA ASP A 135 -2.08 1.24 -10.06
C ASP A 135 -2.92 1.51 -11.32
N THR A 136 -4.25 1.48 -11.17
CA THR A 136 -5.19 1.71 -12.27
C THR A 136 -5.16 3.13 -12.80
N SER A 137 -4.75 4.13 -12.02
CA SER A 137 -4.67 5.52 -12.47
C SER A 137 -3.67 5.71 -13.61
N PHE A 138 -2.66 4.83 -13.71
CA PHE A 138 -1.71 4.83 -14.82
C PHE A 138 -2.39 4.65 -16.19
N HIS A 139 -3.54 4.00 -16.24
CA HIS A 139 -4.27 3.70 -17.47
C HIS A 139 -5.38 4.71 -17.80
N MET A 140 -5.70 5.64 -16.89
CA MET A 140 -6.81 6.58 -17.07
C MET A 140 -6.61 7.56 -18.23
N THR A 141 -5.39 7.74 -18.72
CA THR A 141 -5.08 8.56 -19.89
C THR A 141 -5.17 7.80 -21.21
N MET A 142 -5.51 6.49 -21.20
CA MET A 142 -5.70 5.72 -22.42
C MET A 142 -6.91 6.22 -23.20
N PRO A 143 -6.80 6.41 -24.53
CA PRO A 143 -7.96 6.76 -25.33
C PRO A 143 -8.95 5.59 -25.42
N GLU A 144 -10.24 5.88 -25.56
CA GLU A 144 -11.32 4.88 -25.58
C GLU A 144 -11.05 3.74 -26.55
N VAL A 145 -10.52 4.05 -27.74
CA VAL A 145 -10.17 3.04 -28.75
C VAL A 145 -9.14 2.00 -28.27
N ALA A 146 -8.34 2.33 -27.26
CA ALA A 146 -7.29 1.45 -26.75
C ALA A 146 -7.76 0.52 -25.61
N TYR A 147 -8.83 0.86 -24.91
CA TYR A 147 -9.37 0.04 -23.81
C TYR A 147 -10.73 -0.60 -24.11
N THR A 148 -11.42 -0.16 -25.16
CA THR A 148 -12.71 -0.75 -25.53
C THR A 148 -12.51 -2.10 -26.21
N TYR A 149 -13.13 -3.15 -25.66
CA TYR A 149 -13.15 -4.46 -26.28
C TYR A 149 -14.01 -4.48 -27.55
N ALA A 150 -13.64 -5.30 -28.53
CA ALA A 150 -14.40 -5.52 -29.75
C ALA A 150 -15.64 -6.41 -29.49
N LEU A 151 -16.50 -5.97 -28.59
CA LEU A 151 -17.76 -6.62 -28.21
C LEU A 151 -18.95 -5.76 -28.62
N PRO A 152 -20.16 -6.32 -28.77
CA PRO A 152 -21.37 -5.55 -28.94
C PRO A 152 -21.55 -4.53 -27.80
N LYS A 153 -22.00 -3.31 -28.15
CA LYS A 153 -22.08 -2.20 -27.20
C LYS A 153 -22.93 -2.53 -25.97
N ASP A 154 -24.02 -3.25 -26.16
CA ASP A 154 -24.93 -3.69 -25.07
C ASP A 154 -24.28 -4.68 -24.08
N VAL A 155 -23.12 -5.25 -24.44
CA VAL A 155 -22.29 -6.09 -23.57
C VAL A 155 -21.24 -5.25 -22.85
N CYS A 156 -20.67 -4.25 -23.54
CA CYS A 156 -19.68 -3.35 -22.93
C CYS A 156 -20.29 -2.40 -21.90
N ASP A 157 -21.56 -2.04 -22.05
CA ASP A 157 -22.28 -1.09 -21.17
C ASP A 157 -22.81 -1.77 -19.88
N LYS A 158 -22.50 -3.04 -19.62
CA LYS A 158 -22.88 -3.80 -18.40
C LYS A 158 -21.74 -3.93 -17.41
#